data_dce2a77cf1bd21fe34f39fd200ada1f1
#
_entry.id   dce2a77cf1bd21fe34f39fd200ada1f1
#
_cell.length_a   1.000
_cell.length_b   1.000
_cell.length_c   1.000
_cell.angle_alpha   90.00
_cell.angle_beta   90.00
_cell.angle_gamma   90.00
#
_symmetry.space_group_name_H-M   'P 1'
#
loop_
_entity.id
_entity.type
_entity.pdbx_description
1 polymer ?
#
loop_
_entity_poly.entity_id
_entity_poly.type
_entity_poly.pdbx_seq_one_letter_code
_entity_poly.pdbx_strand_id
1 'polypeptide(L)'
;MIVHKDDYIYMVIPAGTTFYKKVRVHSESRRDVKAAVLELRSLEVGILPIMSTKGGTITNLNNDFKLRVPEALVKSVVVFLDNDSSIYNINYVFIDNVKSIKDAIFTSFHDGNFNYVVGEVVKSNWYDTSPTVICTNGIHGFLSLNAAIGY
;
A
#
# COMPACT_ATOMS: atom_id res chain seq x y z
N MET A 1 7.40 14.15 -10.28
CA MET A 1 8.70 14.83 -10.46
C MET A 1 9.77 14.09 -9.66
N ILE A 2 10.85 13.75 -10.32
CA ILE A 2 12.00 13.12 -9.67
C ILE A 2 12.89 14.23 -9.10
N VAL A 3 13.26 14.09 -7.83
CA VAL A 3 14.11 15.05 -7.14
C VAL A 3 15.43 14.37 -6.79
N HIS A 4 16.53 15.06 -7.09
CA HIS A 4 17.86 14.67 -6.66
C HIS A 4 18.35 15.74 -5.67
N LYS A 5 18.34 15.42 -4.39
CA LYS A 5 18.72 16.36 -3.34
C LYS A 5 19.66 15.68 -2.35
N ASP A 6 20.77 16.36 -2.05
CA ASP A 6 21.86 15.79 -1.26
C ASP A 6 22.34 14.48 -1.91
N ASP A 7 22.30 13.37 -1.23
CA ASP A 7 22.73 12.08 -1.74
C ASP A 7 21.56 11.14 -2.02
N TYR A 8 20.35 11.69 -2.19
CA TYR A 8 19.14 10.89 -2.35
C TYR A 8 18.37 11.26 -3.61
N ILE A 9 17.80 10.24 -4.23
CA ILE A 9 16.87 10.41 -5.34
C ILE A 9 15.51 9.92 -4.84
N TYR A 10 14.50 10.75 -5.02
CA TYR A 10 13.14 10.42 -4.66
C TYR A 10 12.16 11.06 -5.63
N MET A 11 10.93 10.56 -5.64
CA MET A 11 9.84 11.14 -6.43
C MET A 11 8.85 11.80 -5.49
N VAL A 12 8.40 13.00 -5.84
CA VAL A 12 7.27 13.66 -5.18
C VAL A 12 5.99 13.05 -5.74
N ILE A 13 5.11 12.61 -4.85
CA ILE A 13 3.79 12.08 -5.22
C ILE A 13 2.76 13.19 -5.03
N PRO A 14 2.21 13.75 -6.12
CA PRO A 14 1.21 14.81 -6.00
C PRO A 14 -0.05 14.33 -5.29
N ALA A 15 -0.73 15.27 -4.64
CA ALA A 15 -2.11 15.04 -4.19
C ALA A 15 -2.99 14.68 -5.40
N GLY A 16 -3.92 13.77 -5.21
CA GLY A 16 -4.77 13.28 -6.31
C GLY A 16 -4.21 12.06 -7.03
N THR A 17 -3.05 11.55 -6.62
CA THR A 17 -2.45 10.36 -7.24
C THR A 17 -3.20 9.10 -6.81
N THR A 18 -3.57 8.28 -7.78
CA THR A 18 -4.12 6.95 -7.54
C THR A 18 -2.99 5.96 -7.23
N PHE A 19 -3.16 5.18 -6.19
CA PHE A 19 -2.23 4.13 -5.83
C PHE A 19 -2.96 2.94 -5.22
N TYR A 20 -2.25 1.84 -5.01
CA TYR A 20 -2.83 0.57 -4.61
C TYR A 20 -2.16 0.04 -3.35
N LYS A 21 -2.96 -0.54 -2.46
CA LYS A 21 -2.46 -1.11 -1.22
C LYS A 21 -3.07 -2.47 -0.99
N LYS A 22 -2.20 -3.44 -0.71
CA LYS A 22 -2.63 -4.75 -0.25
C LYS A 22 -2.93 -4.71 1.24
N VAL A 23 -4.07 -5.23 1.61
CA VAL A 23 -4.57 -5.23 3.00
C VAL A 23 -5.01 -6.62 3.41
N ARG A 24 -5.07 -6.86 4.73
CA ARG A 24 -5.72 -8.05 5.28
C ARG A 24 -7.22 -7.89 5.23
N VAL A 25 -7.90 -9.01 4.98
CA VAL A 25 -9.35 -9.08 5.05
C VAL A 25 -9.75 -9.94 6.24
N HIS A 26 -10.66 -9.40 7.04
CA HIS A 26 -11.31 -10.12 8.14
C HIS A 26 -12.79 -10.21 7.81
N SER A 27 -13.28 -11.44 7.61
CA SER A 27 -14.67 -11.70 7.28
C SER A 27 -15.11 -13.02 7.89
N GLU A 28 -16.23 -13.02 8.62
CA GLU A 28 -16.82 -14.24 9.15
C GLU A 28 -17.54 -15.02 8.07
N SER A 29 -18.14 -14.33 7.10
CA SER A 29 -18.88 -14.97 6.01
C SER A 29 -17.98 -15.59 4.94
N ARG A 30 -16.75 -15.11 4.81
CA ARG A 30 -15.79 -15.56 3.80
C ARG A 30 -14.41 -15.72 4.43
N ARG A 31 -14.25 -16.75 5.22
CA ARG A 31 -12.97 -17.06 5.92
C ARG A 31 -11.85 -17.51 4.99
N ASP A 32 -12.20 -17.90 3.78
CA ASP A 32 -11.24 -18.25 2.72
C ASP A 32 -10.52 -17.03 2.11
N VAL A 33 -11.09 -15.83 2.25
CA VAL A 33 -10.50 -14.60 1.73
C VAL A 33 -9.64 -13.95 2.80
N LYS A 34 -8.34 -13.82 2.55
CA LYS A 34 -7.38 -13.31 3.53
C LYS A 34 -6.79 -11.96 3.17
N ALA A 35 -6.85 -11.57 1.91
CA ALA A 35 -6.27 -10.33 1.44
C ALA A 35 -7.11 -9.69 0.33
N ALA A 36 -6.90 -8.41 0.15
CA ALA A 36 -7.47 -7.64 -0.95
C ALA A 36 -6.49 -6.55 -1.37
N VAL A 37 -6.72 -5.99 -2.53
CA VAL A 37 -6.04 -4.77 -2.95
C VAL A 37 -7.06 -3.66 -3.05
N LEU A 38 -6.79 -2.57 -2.36
CA LEU A 38 -7.60 -1.37 -2.37
C LEU A 38 -7.01 -0.35 -3.36
N GLU A 39 -7.89 0.38 -4.04
CA GLU A 39 -7.53 1.58 -4.76
C GLU A 39 -7.69 2.78 -3.84
N LEU A 40 -6.64 3.57 -3.70
CA LEU A 40 -6.62 4.78 -2.89
C LEU A 40 -6.25 5.98 -3.75
N ARG A 41 -6.62 7.15 -3.27
CA ARG A 41 -6.18 8.41 -3.85
C ARG A 41 -5.55 9.27 -2.78
N SER A 42 -4.31 9.72 -3.01
CA SER A 42 -3.63 10.61 -2.09
C SER A 42 -4.36 11.95 -1.99
N LEU A 43 -4.48 12.49 -0.79
CA LEU A 43 -5.10 13.79 -0.53
C LEU A 43 -4.07 14.86 -0.23
N GLU A 44 -2.85 14.44 0.13
CA GLU A 44 -1.72 15.31 0.40
C GLU A 44 -0.51 14.83 -0.39
N VAL A 45 0.46 15.71 -0.56
CA VAL A 45 1.72 15.38 -1.23
C VAL A 45 2.44 14.28 -0.45
N GLY A 46 2.86 13.26 -1.18
CA GLY A 46 3.61 12.13 -0.64
C GLY A 46 5.01 12.03 -1.20
N ILE A 47 5.67 10.95 -0.85
CA ILE A 47 7.05 10.70 -1.26
C ILE A 47 7.23 9.25 -1.70
N LEU A 48 8.06 9.06 -2.72
CA LEU A 48 8.53 7.76 -3.15
C LEU A 48 10.06 7.77 -3.11
N PRO A 49 10.68 7.28 -2.04
CA PRO A 49 12.14 7.16 -1.99
C PRO A 49 12.63 6.21 -3.08
N ILE A 50 13.68 6.56 -3.80
CA ILE A 50 14.20 5.73 -4.89
C ILE A 50 15.52 5.09 -4.48
N MET A 51 16.54 5.89 -4.23
CA MET A 51 17.85 5.36 -3.91
C MET A 51 18.74 6.40 -3.25
N SER A 52 19.81 5.93 -2.60
CA SER A 52 20.94 6.75 -2.18
C SER A 52 22.04 6.72 -3.26
N THR A 53 22.63 7.87 -3.57
CA THR A 53 23.72 7.97 -4.56
C THR A 53 25.09 7.65 -3.97
N LYS A 54 25.21 7.60 -2.64
CA LYS A 54 26.48 7.31 -1.94
C LYS A 54 26.67 5.85 -1.55
N GLY A 55 25.85 4.97 -2.07
CA GLY A 55 25.82 3.61 -1.55
C GLY A 55 25.20 3.60 -0.15
N GLY A 56 24.53 2.56 0.18
CA GLY A 56 23.78 2.42 1.42
C GLY A 56 22.49 1.71 1.17
N THR A 57 21.62 1.74 2.13
CA THR A 57 20.55 0.77 2.24
C THR A 57 19.27 1.09 1.48
N ILE A 58 19.17 2.28 0.86
CA ILE A 58 17.91 2.68 0.24
C ILE A 58 17.94 2.40 -1.25
N THR A 59 17.39 1.28 -1.64
CA THR A 59 17.09 0.97 -3.04
C THR A 59 15.67 0.45 -3.09
N ASN A 60 14.75 1.30 -3.52
CA ASN A 60 13.33 0.95 -3.57
C ASN A 60 12.96 0.09 -4.78
N LEU A 61 13.91 -0.18 -5.67
CA LEU A 61 13.73 -1.14 -6.76
C LEU A 61 13.34 -2.53 -6.25
N ASN A 62 13.96 -2.99 -5.16
CA ASN A 62 13.69 -4.29 -4.57
C ASN A 62 12.34 -4.33 -3.83
N ASN A 63 11.69 -3.18 -3.65
CA ASN A 63 10.38 -3.06 -3.02
C ASN A 63 9.33 -2.54 -4.01
N ASP A 64 9.56 -2.70 -5.31
CA ASP A 64 8.64 -2.28 -6.38
C ASP A 64 8.22 -0.81 -6.30
N PHE A 65 9.12 0.06 -5.85
CA PHE A 65 8.87 1.50 -5.70
C PHE A 65 7.70 1.81 -4.76
N LYS A 66 7.81 1.33 -3.54
CA LYS A 66 6.84 1.58 -2.49
C LYS A 66 6.78 3.07 -2.13
N LEU A 67 5.61 3.66 -2.23
CA LEU A 67 5.37 5.06 -1.89
C LEU A 67 4.76 5.22 -0.50
N ARG A 68 4.75 6.46 -0.02
CA ARG A 68 4.21 6.80 1.28
C ARG A 68 3.49 8.15 1.20
N VAL A 69 2.26 8.22 1.68
CA VAL A 69 1.46 9.44 1.73
C VAL A 69 0.90 9.67 3.15
N PRO A 70 0.65 10.92 3.54
CA PRO A 70 0.11 11.20 4.88
C PRO A 70 -1.39 10.94 5.01
N GLU A 71 -2.14 11.07 3.92
CA GLU A 71 -3.60 11.00 3.93
C GLU A 71 -4.13 10.52 2.59
N ALA A 72 -5.13 9.66 2.62
CA ALA A 72 -5.72 9.12 1.40
C ALA A 72 -7.21 8.84 1.55
N LEU A 73 -7.92 8.93 0.43
CA LEU A 73 -9.30 8.44 0.30
C LEU A 73 -9.25 6.98 -0.15
N VAL A 74 -9.95 6.12 0.55
CA VAL A 74 -10.12 4.72 0.15
C VAL A 74 -11.27 4.65 -0.84
N LYS A 75 -10.96 4.42 -2.12
CA LYS A 75 -11.94 4.52 -3.19
C LYS A 75 -12.75 3.24 -3.38
N SER A 76 -12.09 2.11 -3.47
CA SER A 76 -12.76 0.86 -3.79
C SER A 76 -11.86 -0.34 -3.50
N VAL A 77 -12.48 -1.51 -3.46
CA VAL A 77 -11.76 -2.79 -3.53
C VAL A 77 -11.59 -3.13 -4.99
N VAL A 78 -10.35 -3.31 -5.43
CA VAL A 78 -10.05 -3.70 -6.81
C VAL A 78 -10.16 -5.20 -6.99
N VAL A 79 -9.62 -5.95 -6.05
CA VAL A 79 -9.58 -7.41 -6.14
C VAL A 79 -9.49 -8.02 -4.74
N PHE A 80 -10.20 -9.13 -4.55
CA PHE A 80 -9.99 -10.01 -3.41
C PHE A 80 -9.04 -11.13 -3.81
N LEU A 81 -8.18 -11.51 -2.87
CA LEU A 81 -7.15 -12.51 -3.10
C LEU A 81 -7.36 -13.68 -2.15
N ASP A 82 -7.23 -14.88 -2.68
CA ASP A 82 -7.15 -16.09 -1.88
C ASP A 82 -5.69 -16.43 -1.60
N ASN A 83 -5.38 -16.70 -0.35
CA ASN A 83 -4.06 -17.18 0.03
C ASN A 83 -4.10 -18.69 0.10
N ASP A 84 -3.62 -19.32 -0.96
CA ASP A 84 -3.67 -20.78 -1.13
C ASP A 84 -2.63 -21.52 -0.29
N SER A 85 -1.81 -20.87 0.51
CA SER A 85 -0.75 -21.66 1.12
C SER A 85 -0.03 -20.99 2.25
N SER A 86 0.84 -21.77 2.84
CA SER A 86 1.74 -21.47 3.93
C SER A 86 2.28 -20.04 3.91
N ILE A 87 2.55 -19.53 5.06
CA ILE A 87 3.11 -18.23 5.41
C ILE A 87 4.27 -17.77 4.51
N TYR A 88 4.95 -18.68 3.82
CA TYR A 88 6.16 -18.39 3.06
C TYR A 88 5.98 -18.38 1.56
N ASN A 89 4.84 -18.83 1.06
CA ASN A 89 4.57 -18.95 -0.37
C ASN A 89 3.29 -18.21 -0.70
N ILE A 90 3.43 -16.93 -0.97
CA ILE A 90 2.30 -16.06 -1.22
C ILE A 90 1.88 -16.19 -2.68
N ASN A 91 1.24 -17.28 -3.01
CA ASN A 91 0.51 -17.42 -4.26
C ASN A 91 -0.92 -17.00 -4.03
N TYR A 92 -1.20 -15.73 -4.31
CA TYR A 92 -2.56 -15.25 -4.27
C TYR A 92 -3.26 -15.60 -5.58
N VAL A 93 -4.36 -16.30 -5.46
CA VAL A 93 -5.25 -16.58 -6.58
C VAL A 93 -6.38 -15.56 -6.54
N PHE A 94 -6.73 -15.00 -7.69
CA PHE A 94 -7.89 -14.12 -7.80
C PHE A 94 -9.14 -14.92 -7.46
N ILE A 95 -10.00 -14.33 -6.63
CA ILE A 95 -11.31 -14.92 -6.34
C ILE A 95 -12.28 -14.37 -7.36
N ASP A 96 -12.56 -15.18 -8.38
CA ASP A 96 -13.56 -14.86 -9.38
C ASP A 96 -14.94 -14.82 -8.70
N ASN A 97 -15.81 -13.93 -9.17
CA ASN A 97 -17.20 -13.78 -8.75
C ASN A 97 -17.42 -13.19 -7.35
N VAL A 98 -16.39 -12.78 -6.64
CA VAL A 98 -16.57 -12.02 -5.41
C VAL A 98 -16.55 -10.53 -5.73
N LYS A 99 -17.74 -9.92 -5.81
CA LYS A 99 -17.87 -8.49 -6.09
C LYS A 99 -17.85 -7.64 -4.83
N SER A 100 -18.31 -8.17 -3.72
CA SER A 100 -18.25 -7.52 -2.42
C SER A 100 -18.39 -8.54 -1.30
N ILE A 101 -17.75 -8.26 -0.19
CA ILE A 101 -17.94 -8.98 1.06
C ILE A 101 -18.44 -7.97 2.06
N LYS A 102 -19.73 -8.05 2.44
CA LYS A 102 -20.40 -7.01 3.24
C LYS A 102 -19.84 -6.88 4.65
N ASP A 103 -19.34 -7.96 5.22
CA ASP A 103 -18.78 -7.97 6.57
C ASP A 103 -17.25 -7.85 6.56
N ALA A 104 -16.66 -7.50 5.43
CA ALA A 104 -15.21 -7.38 5.33
C ALA A 104 -14.69 -6.17 6.11
N ILE A 105 -13.67 -6.42 6.93
CA ILE A 105 -12.89 -5.41 7.60
C ILE A 105 -11.47 -5.47 7.01
N PHE A 106 -10.95 -4.32 6.61
CA PHE A 106 -9.63 -4.22 5.99
C PHE A 106 -8.64 -3.60 6.96
N THR A 107 -7.52 -4.28 7.19
CA THR A 107 -6.46 -3.77 8.06
C THR A 107 -5.10 -3.80 7.36
N SER A 108 -4.17 -2.96 7.83
CA SER A 108 -2.80 -3.02 7.36
C SER A 108 -2.14 -4.34 7.77
N PHE A 109 -1.27 -4.89 6.90
CA PHE A 109 -0.49 -6.09 7.24
C PHE A 109 0.47 -5.86 8.40
N HIS A 110 0.97 -4.64 8.55
CA HIS A 110 1.96 -4.30 9.59
C HIS A 110 1.34 -3.69 10.84
N ASP A 111 0.11 -3.20 10.75
CA ASP A 111 -0.60 -2.62 11.88
C ASP A 111 -2.06 -3.06 11.85
N GLY A 112 -2.36 -4.12 12.60
CA GLY A 112 -3.70 -4.69 12.67
C GLY A 112 -4.76 -3.77 13.28
N ASN A 113 -4.35 -2.67 13.91
CA ASN A 113 -5.26 -1.67 14.46
C ASN A 113 -5.55 -0.54 13.46
N PHE A 114 -4.90 -0.53 12.32
CA PHE A 114 -5.08 0.50 11.31
C PHE A 114 -6.09 0.02 10.27
N ASN A 115 -7.29 0.58 10.32
CA ASN A 115 -8.41 0.18 9.48
C ASN A 115 -8.57 1.04 8.25
N TYR A 116 -8.96 0.40 7.15
CA TYR A 116 -9.32 1.06 5.90
C TYR A 116 -10.79 0.81 5.62
N VAL A 117 -11.56 1.87 5.44
CA VAL A 117 -13.00 1.78 5.16
C VAL A 117 -13.28 2.45 3.81
N VAL A 118 -13.88 1.69 2.90
CA VAL A 118 -14.22 2.19 1.55
C VAL A 118 -15.14 3.41 1.67
N GLY A 119 -14.78 4.47 0.95
CA GLY A 119 -15.50 5.74 0.97
C GLY A 119 -15.02 6.70 2.04
N GLU A 120 -14.12 6.29 2.94
CA GLU A 120 -13.63 7.13 4.01
C GLU A 120 -12.17 7.53 3.79
N VAL A 121 -11.80 8.62 4.46
CA VAL A 121 -10.42 9.12 4.48
C VAL A 121 -9.66 8.39 5.58
N VAL A 122 -8.45 7.96 5.25
CA VAL A 122 -7.50 7.40 6.20
C VAL A 122 -6.34 8.38 6.36
N LYS A 123 -5.91 8.58 7.60
CA LYS A 123 -4.86 9.53 7.93
C LYS A 123 -3.82 8.90 8.83
N SER A 124 -2.56 9.12 8.51
CA SER A 124 -1.45 8.71 9.36
C SER A 124 -1.35 9.64 10.57
N ASN A 125 -1.19 9.07 11.77
CA ASN A 125 -1.04 9.85 13.00
C ASN A 125 0.25 10.66 13.02
N TRP A 126 1.28 10.12 12.42
CA TRP A 126 2.58 10.76 12.27
C TRP A 126 3.16 10.37 10.92
N TYR A 127 3.46 11.36 10.09
CA TYR A 127 3.97 11.14 8.75
C TYR A 127 5.45 11.48 8.69
N ASP A 128 6.25 10.51 8.25
CA ASP A 128 7.68 10.70 8.06
C ASP A 128 7.96 11.19 6.63
N THR A 129 8.51 12.39 6.52
CA THR A 129 8.84 13.02 5.23
C THR A 129 10.24 12.66 4.74
N SER A 130 10.98 11.83 5.46
CA SER A 130 12.36 11.50 5.12
C SER A 130 12.46 10.74 3.80
N PRO A 131 13.28 11.17 2.84
CA PRO A 131 13.53 10.42 1.63
C PRO A 131 14.51 9.25 1.84
N THR A 132 15.01 9.08 3.06
CA THR A 132 16.08 8.12 3.37
C THR A 132 15.55 6.78 3.87
N VAL A 133 14.25 6.68 4.16
CA VAL A 133 13.63 5.47 4.71
C VAL A 133 12.44 5.09 3.84
N ILE A 134 12.35 3.81 3.47
CA ILE A 134 11.23 3.28 2.68
C ILE A 134 10.05 2.94 3.57
N CYS A 135 10.28 2.15 4.62
CA CYS A 135 9.26 1.67 5.53
C CYS A 135 9.30 2.46 6.84
N THR A 136 8.45 3.47 6.93
CA THR A 136 8.29 4.30 8.13
C THR A 136 6.85 4.80 8.20
N ASN A 137 6.54 5.72 9.09
CA ASN A 137 5.16 6.16 9.32
C ASN A 137 4.54 6.87 8.12
N GLY A 138 3.36 6.43 7.76
CA GLY A 138 2.58 6.91 6.64
C GLY A 138 1.70 5.82 6.08
N ILE A 139 0.93 6.16 5.05
CA ILE A 139 0.11 5.21 4.30
C ILE A 139 0.93 4.76 3.10
N HIS A 140 1.27 3.48 3.07
CA HIS A 140 2.11 2.91 2.03
C HIS A 140 1.29 2.28 0.92
N GLY A 141 1.86 2.27 -0.26
CA GLY A 141 1.27 1.59 -1.40
C GLY A 141 2.15 1.66 -2.63
N PHE A 142 1.56 1.33 -3.77
CA PHE A 142 2.26 1.20 -5.04
C PHE A 142 1.47 1.89 -6.15
N LEU A 143 2.17 2.47 -7.10
CA LEU A 143 1.54 3.03 -8.30
C LEU A 143 0.99 1.94 -9.23
N SER A 144 1.53 0.74 -9.15
CA SER A 144 1.13 -0.40 -9.97
C SER A 144 0.26 -1.38 -9.17
N LEU A 145 -0.85 -1.80 -9.76
CA LEU A 145 -1.70 -2.84 -9.19
C LEU A 145 -0.93 -4.16 -9.04
N ASN A 146 -0.13 -4.53 -10.03
CA ASN A 146 0.66 -5.77 -9.98
C ASN A 146 1.68 -5.76 -8.84
N ALA A 147 2.31 -4.63 -8.59
CA ALA A 147 3.24 -4.49 -7.47
C ALA A 147 2.51 -4.67 -6.12
N ALA A 148 1.32 -4.11 -5.99
CA ALA A 148 0.50 -4.29 -4.79
C ALA A 148 0.09 -5.75 -4.58
N ILE A 149 -0.33 -6.42 -5.64
CA ILE A 149 -0.71 -7.85 -5.59
C ILE A 149 0.47 -8.70 -5.15
N GLY A 150 1.65 -8.45 -5.69
CA GLY A 150 2.86 -9.21 -5.40
C GLY A 150 3.51 -8.92 -4.06
N TYR A 151 3.02 -7.89 -3.39
CA TYR A 151 3.56 -7.53 -2.08
C TYR A 151 3.10 -8.52 -1.02
#